data_a7214773dcc5d736df20a3c12d5afd66
#
_entry.id   a7214773dcc5d736df20a3c12d5afd66
#
_cell.length_a   1.000
_cell.length_b   1.000
_cell.length_c   1.000
_cell.angle_alpha   90.00
_cell.angle_beta   90.00
_cell.angle_gamma   90.00
#
_symmetry.space_group_name_H-M   'P 1'
#
loop_
_entity.id
_entity.type
_entity.pdbx_description
1 polymer ?
#
loop_
_entity_poly.entity_id
_entity_poly.type
_entity_poly.pdbx_seq_one_letter_code
_entity_poly.pdbx_strand_id
1 'polypeptide(L)'
;MSPTKLSRTGNLASKKSVSSKIDLDALKKKLAAKAPEKPSTQTEKESSSENEEETQEPVKSFKELGLQRDILDAIEQLNFSEPTPIQAQSLPHSLQGRDIIGIAQTGSGKTAAFAIPILQALWEAQTPYFACILAPTRELAYQIRETFDALGVNMGLRCSTIVGGMDMMEQAKELMRKPHVIVATPGRLMDHLENTKGFSLKALKYLVMDEADRLLDMEFGPVLDKIFNIIPKDRHTYLFSATLTSKVEKLQRASLVDPVKVAVNDKYATVDTLIQTLIVVPDGYKNTYLIYLLNEYVGKSVIVFARTCAHAQKVALLARILGFSAIPLHGQLTQAQRLGALNKFKSGDKQILVATDVAARGLDIPSVDLVINYDIPTDSKAYIHRVGRTARAGRSGKSVSLVTQYDLELILRIEKVIEMKLPKEVPNKNEILALHNSVDRATAQAVSKVKEFHSKRKFKKKD
;
A
#
# COMPACT_ATOMS: atom_id res chain seq x y z
N MET A 1 -70.50 36.91 -28.27
CA MET A 1 -70.02 35.77 -29.10
C MET A 1 -68.95 34.94 -28.34
N SER A 2 -69.41 33.84 -27.82
CA SER A 2 -68.51 32.86 -27.15
C SER A 2 -67.65 32.10 -28.19
N PRO A 3 -66.48 31.58 -27.80
CA PRO A 3 -66.36 30.14 -27.91
C PRO A 3 -65.61 29.45 -26.75
N THR A 4 -66.19 28.39 -26.40
CA THR A 4 -65.76 27.01 -26.32
C THR A 4 -64.61 26.66 -25.38
N LYS A 5 -65.00 25.96 -24.30
CA LYS A 5 -64.15 25.14 -23.40
C LYS A 5 -63.52 23.95 -24.14
N LEU A 6 -62.27 23.70 -23.88
CA LEU A 6 -61.63 22.37 -24.07
C LEU A 6 -60.93 21.97 -22.81
N SER A 7 -61.54 21.00 -22.15
CA SER A 7 -60.97 20.25 -21.03
C SER A 7 -59.86 19.33 -21.53
N ARG A 8 -58.67 19.39 -20.92
CA ARG A 8 -57.65 18.35 -20.98
C ARG A 8 -57.39 17.81 -19.58
N THR A 9 -58.00 16.69 -19.30
CA THR A 9 -57.63 15.78 -18.23
C THR A 9 -56.27 15.19 -18.50
N GLY A 10 -55.24 15.65 -17.80
CA GLY A 10 -53.91 15.06 -17.85
C GLY A 10 -53.77 13.98 -16.77
N ASN A 11 -53.66 12.75 -17.20
CA ASN A 11 -53.35 11.61 -16.38
C ASN A 11 -52.04 11.81 -15.63
N LEU A 12 -52.09 11.85 -14.30
CA LEU A 12 -50.93 11.62 -13.45
C LEU A 12 -50.58 10.13 -13.48
N ALA A 13 -49.64 9.78 -14.33
CA ALA A 13 -49.02 8.48 -14.31
C ALA A 13 -48.21 8.32 -13.00
N SER A 14 -48.71 7.50 -12.11
CA SER A 14 -47.99 7.03 -10.92
C SER A 14 -46.64 6.43 -11.28
N LYS A 15 -45.55 7.09 -10.86
CA LYS A 15 -44.21 6.51 -10.89
C LYS A 15 -44.19 5.29 -9.98
N LYS A 16 -44.31 4.10 -10.56
CA LYS A 16 -44.01 2.84 -9.88
C LYS A 16 -42.60 2.88 -9.34
N SER A 17 -42.45 2.80 -8.04
CA SER A 17 -41.19 2.61 -7.34
C SER A 17 -40.60 1.24 -7.76
N VAL A 18 -39.60 1.27 -8.62
CA VAL A 18 -38.82 0.08 -8.99
C VAL A 18 -37.86 -0.21 -7.84
N SER A 19 -38.33 -0.90 -6.85
CA SER A 19 -37.49 -1.55 -5.82
C SER A 19 -37.00 -2.89 -6.41
N SER A 20 -36.07 -2.85 -7.37
CA SER A 20 -35.39 -4.08 -7.78
C SER A 20 -34.37 -4.46 -6.68
N LYS A 21 -34.71 -5.47 -5.88
CA LYS A 21 -33.73 -6.16 -5.06
C LYS A 21 -32.67 -6.74 -6.02
N ILE A 22 -31.46 -6.19 -5.99
CA ILE A 22 -30.33 -6.77 -6.74
C ILE A 22 -29.99 -8.08 -6.04
N ASP A 23 -30.39 -9.20 -6.66
CA ASP A 23 -30.03 -10.52 -6.20
C ASP A 23 -28.63 -10.88 -6.69
N LEU A 24 -27.66 -10.72 -5.81
CA LEU A 24 -26.25 -10.97 -6.09
C LEU A 24 -25.99 -12.42 -6.46
N ASP A 25 -26.71 -13.35 -5.83
CA ASP A 25 -26.52 -14.78 -6.05
C ASP A 25 -27.07 -15.23 -7.40
N ALA A 26 -28.20 -14.65 -7.82
CA ALA A 26 -28.74 -14.87 -9.17
C ALA A 26 -27.84 -14.29 -10.28
N LEU A 27 -27.20 -13.13 -10.02
CA LEU A 27 -26.23 -12.52 -10.94
C LEU A 27 -24.90 -13.29 -11.00
N LYS A 28 -24.39 -13.77 -9.83
CA LYS A 28 -23.20 -14.64 -9.75
C LYS A 28 -23.43 -15.94 -10.55
N LYS A 29 -24.63 -16.53 -10.46
CA LYS A 29 -25.00 -17.75 -11.19
C LYS A 29 -25.09 -17.56 -12.71
N LYS A 30 -25.55 -16.40 -13.17
CA LYS A 30 -25.57 -16.03 -14.60
C LYS A 30 -24.17 -15.80 -15.18
N LEU A 31 -23.23 -15.27 -14.40
CA LEU A 31 -21.84 -15.05 -14.84
C LEU A 31 -21.05 -16.37 -14.86
N ALA A 32 -21.26 -17.26 -13.92
CA ALA A 32 -20.63 -18.58 -13.89
C ALA A 32 -21.07 -19.47 -15.09
N ALA A 33 -22.29 -19.31 -15.58
CA ALA A 33 -22.82 -20.05 -16.75
C ALA A 33 -22.28 -19.56 -18.10
N LYS A 34 -21.52 -18.44 -18.14
CA LYS A 34 -20.94 -17.86 -19.38
C LYS A 34 -19.44 -18.13 -19.57
N ALA A 35 -18.79 -18.89 -18.69
CA ALA A 35 -17.38 -19.23 -18.84
C ALA A 35 -17.22 -20.36 -19.86
N PRO A 36 -16.35 -20.24 -20.88
CA PRO A 36 -16.07 -21.32 -21.80
C PRO A 36 -15.26 -22.42 -21.09
N GLU A 37 -15.64 -23.67 -21.29
CA GLU A 37 -14.91 -24.85 -20.84
C GLU A 37 -13.50 -24.86 -21.41
N LYS A 38 -12.48 -25.01 -20.56
CA LYS A 38 -11.08 -25.22 -20.97
C LYS A 38 -10.86 -26.70 -21.31
N PRO A 39 -10.10 -27.01 -22.38
CA PRO A 39 -9.70 -28.38 -22.65
C PRO A 39 -8.71 -28.88 -21.59
N SER A 40 -8.89 -30.13 -21.20
CA SER A 40 -8.05 -30.89 -20.31
C SER A 40 -6.61 -30.99 -20.83
N THR A 41 -5.64 -30.46 -20.07
CA THR A 41 -4.22 -30.67 -20.36
C THR A 41 -3.64 -31.64 -19.33
N GLN A 42 -2.91 -32.58 -19.86
CA GLN A 42 -2.27 -33.69 -19.20
C GLN A 42 -1.26 -33.25 -18.13
N THR A 43 -1.23 -34.02 -17.07
CA THR A 43 -0.27 -33.96 -15.96
C THR A 43 1.14 -34.28 -16.43
N GLU A 44 2.01 -33.29 -16.56
CA GLU A 44 3.45 -33.52 -16.55
C GLU A 44 3.95 -33.47 -15.09
N LYS A 45 4.55 -34.57 -14.67
CA LYS A 45 5.27 -34.68 -13.40
C LYS A 45 6.56 -33.90 -13.51
N GLU A 46 6.62 -32.71 -12.91
CA GLU A 46 7.89 -32.07 -12.63
C GLU A 46 8.53 -32.72 -11.38
N SER A 47 9.71 -33.26 -11.59
CA SER A 47 10.58 -33.76 -10.55
C SER A 47 11.07 -32.60 -9.68
N SER A 48 10.57 -32.51 -8.46
CA SER A 48 11.10 -31.62 -7.43
C SER A 48 12.45 -32.18 -6.95
N SER A 49 13.54 -31.50 -7.28
CA SER A 49 14.78 -31.62 -6.52
C SER A 49 14.58 -30.89 -5.19
N GLU A 50 14.34 -31.65 -4.14
CA GLU A 50 14.39 -31.19 -2.76
C GLU A 50 15.85 -30.84 -2.45
N ASN A 51 16.19 -29.55 -2.47
CA ASN A 51 17.35 -29.06 -1.75
C ASN A 51 16.97 -29.08 -0.26
N GLU A 52 17.66 -29.87 0.53
CA GLU A 52 17.64 -29.85 1.98
C GLU A 52 18.09 -28.45 2.44
N GLU A 53 17.13 -27.57 2.73
CA GLU A 53 17.40 -26.31 3.44
C GLU A 53 17.76 -26.66 4.88
N GLU A 54 18.98 -26.35 5.29
CA GLU A 54 19.38 -26.33 6.71
C GLU A 54 18.43 -25.41 7.46
N THR A 55 17.41 -25.95 8.07
CA THR A 55 16.45 -25.23 8.93
C THR A 55 17.13 -24.92 10.25
N GLN A 56 17.78 -23.75 10.34
CA GLN A 56 18.19 -23.21 11.62
C GLN A 56 16.93 -22.89 12.46
N GLU A 57 16.93 -23.26 13.74
CA GLU A 57 15.82 -22.93 14.62
C GLU A 57 15.60 -21.40 14.67
N PRO A 58 14.33 -20.92 14.65
CA PRO A 58 14.06 -19.49 14.67
C PRO A 58 14.52 -18.87 15.99
N VAL A 59 15.27 -17.78 15.89
CA VAL A 59 15.82 -17.05 17.03
C VAL A 59 14.71 -16.44 17.87
N LYS A 60 14.76 -16.62 19.19
CA LYS A 60 13.74 -16.15 20.15
C LYS A 60 14.07 -14.77 20.71
N SER A 61 15.32 -14.33 20.67
CA SER A 61 15.75 -13.05 21.24
C SER A 61 16.81 -12.37 20.37
N PHE A 62 16.77 -11.04 20.26
CA PHE A 62 17.82 -10.26 19.59
C PHE A 62 19.20 -10.43 20.25
N LYS A 63 19.25 -10.76 21.55
CA LYS A 63 20.50 -10.98 22.30
C LYS A 63 21.26 -12.23 21.83
N GLU A 64 20.58 -13.21 21.27
CA GLU A 64 21.16 -14.45 20.73
C GLU A 64 21.89 -14.25 19.40
N LEU A 65 21.66 -13.10 18.74
CA LEU A 65 22.21 -12.81 17.40
C LEU A 65 23.64 -12.25 17.40
N GLY A 66 24.24 -12.02 18.58
CA GLY A 66 25.61 -11.47 18.66
C GLY A 66 25.73 -10.04 18.13
N LEU A 67 24.66 -9.24 18.20
CA LEU A 67 24.65 -7.85 17.72
C LEU A 67 25.49 -6.95 18.63
N GLN A 68 26.06 -5.89 18.03
CA GLN A 68 26.77 -4.84 18.76
C GLN A 68 25.83 -4.15 19.77
N ARG A 69 26.42 -3.73 20.90
CA ARG A 69 25.66 -3.18 22.02
C ARG A 69 24.83 -1.96 21.62
N ASP A 70 25.39 -1.07 20.81
CA ASP A 70 24.67 0.14 20.36
C ASP A 70 23.41 -0.17 19.54
N ILE A 71 23.42 -1.27 18.79
CA ILE A 71 22.24 -1.75 18.04
C ILE A 71 21.23 -2.36 19.00
N LEU A 72 21.67 -3.15 19.99
CA LEU A 72 20.79 -3.72 21.01
C LEU A 72 20.12 -2.64 21.84
N ASP A 73 20.86 -1.62 22.26
CA ASP A 73 20.34 -0.48 23.03
C ASP A 73 19.29 0.31 22.20
N ALA A 74 19.52 0.49 20.90
CA ALA A 74 18.55 1.11 20.01
C ALA A 74 17.28 0.25 19.82
N ILE A 75 17.41 -1.07 19.72
CA ILE A 75 16.30 -2.03 19.65
C ILE A 75 15.44 -1.96 20.92
N GLU A 76 16.06 -1.89 22.09
CA GLU A 76 15.34 -1.73 23.37
C GLU A 76 14.62 -0.37 23.44
N GLN A 77 15.27 0.73 23.05
CA GLN A 77 14.64 2.06 23.00
C GLN A 77 13.43 2.12 22.07
N LEU A 78 13.43 1.33 20.98
CA LEU A 78 12.31 1.20 20.05
C LEU A 78 11.21 0.25 20.56
N ASN A 79 11.38 -0.32 21.77
CA ASN A 79 10.47 -1.31 22.36
C ASN A 79 10.27 -2.55 21.48
N PHE A 80 11.30 -2.99 20.76
CA PHE A 80 11.28 -4.26 20.05
C PHE A 80 11.63 -5.38 21.06
N SER A 81 10.61 -5.98 21.67
CA SER A 81 10.78 -7.00 22.71
C SER A 81 11.33 -8.31 22.16
N GLU A 82 10.79 -8.76 21.04
CA GLU A 82 11.12 -10.02 20.38
C GLU A 82 11.24 -9.85 18.88
N PRO A 83 12.08 -10.64 18.19
CA PRO A 83 12.13 -10.64 16.73
C PRO A 83 10.79 -11.08 16.14
N THR A 84 10.31 -10.34 15.15
CA THR A 84 9.15 -10.80 14.35
C THR A 84 9.52 -12.06 13.56
N PRO A 85 8.54 -12.86 13.09
CA PRO A 85 8.83 -14.09 12.36
C PRO A 85 9.77 -13.91 11.16
N ILE A 86 9.64 -12.81 10.40
CA ILE A 86 10.55 -12.52 9.28
C ILE A 86 11.96 -12.17 9.77
N GLN A 87 12.09 -11.49 10.90
CA GLN A 87 13.37 -11.15 11.52
C GLN A 87 14.03 -12.41 12.09
N ALA A 88 13.29 -13.21 12.87
CA ALA A 88 13.79 -14.43 13.49
C ALA A 88 14.37 -15.42 12.48
N GLN A 89 13.77 -15.51 11.30
CA GLN A 89 14.21 -16.43 10.24
C GLN A 89 15.27 -15.82 9.32
N SER A 90 15.27 -14.51 9.06
CA SER A 90 16.22 -13.92 8.10
C SER A 90 17.52 -13.43 8.74
N LEU A 91 17.50 -12.94 9.99
CA LEU A 91 18.66 -12.34 10.64
C LEU A 91 19.85 -13.32 10.79
N PRO A 92 19.67 -14.59 11.18
CA PRO A 92 20.80 -15.52 11.29
C PRO A 92 21.57 -15.66 9.97
N HIS A 93 20.87 -15.74 8.85
CA HIS A 93 21.48 -15.89 7.54
C HIS A 93 22.09 -14.58 7.01
N SER A 94 21.40 -13.45 7.17
CA SER A 94 21.90 -12.16 6.71
C SER A 94 23.13 -11.68 7.49
N LEU A 95 23.23 -11.99 8.78
CA LEU A 95 24.42 -11.73 9.60
C LEU A 95 25.63 -12.60 9.19
N GLN A 96 25.40 -13.75 8.57
CA GLN A 96 26.44 -14.59 7.96
C GLN A 96 26.84 -14.15 6.55
N GLY A 97 26.27 -13.02 6.04
CA GLY A 97 26.58 -12.49 4.73
C GLY A 97 25.86 -13.19 3.57
N ARG A 98 24.75 -13.93 3.81
CA ARG A 98 23.95 -14.54 2.76
C ARG A 98 22.98 -13.54 2.13
N ASP A 99 22.75 -13.67 0.83
CA ASP A 99 21.66 -12.96 0.15
C ASP A 99 20.30 -13.45 0.64
N ILE A 100 19.33 -12.55 0.77
CA ILE A 100 18.03 -12.86 1.36
C ILE A 100 16.88 -12.57 0.38
N ILE A 101 15.93 -13.49 0.31
CA ILE A 101 14.61 -13.26 -0.26
C ILE A 101 13.59 -13.37 0.86
N GLY A 102 13.07 -12.22 1.31
CA GLY A 102 12.06 -12.15 2.35
C GLY A 102 10.66 -11.97 1.77
N ILE A 103 9.80 -12.98 1.92
CA ILE A 103 8.40 -12.90 1.51
C ILE A 103 7.54 -12.72 2.76
N ALA A 104 7.04 -11.50 2.95
CA ALA A 104 6.22 -11.16 4.11
C ALA A 104 5.34 -9.93 3.84
N GLN A 105 4.21 -9.84 4.53
CA GLN A 105 3.26 -8.73 4.39
C GLN A 105 3.83 -7.38 4.87
N THR A 106 3.20 -6.27 4.46
CA THR A 106 3.56 -4.94 4.97
C THR A 106 3.26 -4.85 6.47
N GLY A 107 4.19 -4.34 7.26
CA GLY A 107 4.06 -4.26 8.72
C GLY A 107 4.55 -5.49 9.48
N SER A 108 5.16 -6.47 8.81
CA SER A 108 5.75 -7.66 9.44
C SER A 108 7.16 -7.45 10.02
N GLY A 109 7.71 -6.23 9.97
CA GLY A 109 9.05 -5.94 10.49
C GLY A 109 10.19 -6.08 9.47
N LYS A 110 9.90 -6.15 8.16
CA LYS A 110 10.92 -6.29 7.09
C LYS A 110 12.01 -5.23 7.14
N THR A 111 11.64 -3.97 7.44
CA THR A 111 12.62 -2.88 7.47
C THR A 111 13.74 -3.13 8.48
N ALA A 112 13.40 -3.56 9.69
CA ALA A 112 14.41 -3.92 10.69
C ALA A 112 15.16 -5.21 10.31
N ALA A 113 14.51 -6.16 9.63
CA ALA A 113 15.13 -7.39 9.16
C ALA A 113 16.32 -7.14 8.21
N PHE A 114 16.25 -6.10 7.35
CA PHE A 114 17.39 -5.74 6.52
C PHE A 114 18.26 -4.62 7.11
N ALA A 115 17.73 -3.73 7.95
CA ALA A 115 18.51 -2.65 8.52
C ALA A 115 19.51 -3.14 9.56
N ILE A 116 19.12 -4.07 10.43
CA ILE A 116 19.99 -4.60 11.50
C ILE A 116 21.29 -5.20 10.95
N PRO A 117 21.29 -6.15 9.99
CA PRO A 117 22.53 -6.73 9.48
C PRO A 117 23.38 -5.72 8.72
N ILE A 118 22.79 -4.76 8.02
CA ILE A 118 23.52 -3.69 7.36
C ILE A 118 24.23 -2.78 8.37
N LEU A 119 23.56 -2.41 9.47
CA LEU A 119 24.13 -1.59 10.54
C LEU A 119 25.23 -2.36 11.28
N GLN A 120 25.05 -3.66 11.53
CA GLN A 120 26.06 -4.51 12.11
C GLN A 120 27.34 -4.55 11.26
N ALA A 121 27.21 -4.75 9.96
CA ALA A 121 28.35 -4.75 9.06
C ALA A 121 28.96 -3.34 8.86
N LEU A 122 28.17 -2.29 8.90
CA LEU A 122 28.63 -0.90 8.82
C LEU A 122 29.44 -0.51 10.06
N TRP A 123 29.10 -1.04 11.25
CA TRP A 123 29.85 -0.80 12.48
C TRP A 123 31.34 -1.12 12.30
N GLU A 124 31.65 -2.20 11.59
CA GLU A 124 33.02 -2.66 11.35
C GLU A 124 33.76 -1.83 10.31
N ALA A 125 33.07 -1.28 9.30
CA ALA A 125 33.70 -0.75 8.10
C ALA A 125 33.46 0.76 7.84
N GLN A 126 32.51 1.42 8.45
CA GLN A 126 32.11 2.85 8.36
C GLN A 126 32.43 3.58 7.03
N THR A 127 32.26 2.90 5.89
CA THR A 127 32.57 3.45 4.57
C THR A 127 31.40 4.24 3.98
N PRO A 128 31.67 5.31 3.22
CA PRO A 128 30.61 6.04 2.49
C PRO A 128 29.93 5.17 1.45
N TYR A 129 28.64 5.43 1.21
CA TYR A 129 27.81 4.75 0.22
C TYR A 129 27.81 3.23 0.40
N PHE A 130 27.84 2.79 1.66
CA PHE A 130 27.94 1.39 2.05
C PHE A 130 26.71 0.59 1.64
N ALA A 131 25.50 1.15 1.83
CA ALA A 131 24.25 0.50 1.48
C ALA A 131 23.34 1.41 0.63
N CYS A 132 22.65 0.79 -0.31
CA CYS A 132 21.61 1.43 -1.11
C CYS A 132 20.30 0.64 -1.01
N ILE A 133 19.24 1.31 -0.57
CA ILE A 133 17.91 0.74 -0.43
C ILE A 133 16.99 1.35 -1.49
N LEU A 134 16.43 0.52 -2.37
CA LEU A 134 15.49 0.93 -3.40
C LEU A 134 14.05 0.72 -2.91
N ALA A 135 13.28 1.79 -2.92
CA ALA A 135 11.87 1.80 -2.54
C ALA A 135 11.00 2.29 -3.71
N PRO A 136 9.80 1.71 -3.95
CA PRO A 136 8.93 2.11 -5.05
C PRO A 136 8.31 3.50 -4.87
N THR A 137 8.17 3.98 -3.65
CA THR A 137 7.54 5.27 -3.33
C THR A 137 8.43 6.13 -2.47
N ARG A 138 8.24 7.44 -2.60
CA ARG A 138 8.99 8.46 -1.85
C ARG A 138 8.74 8.35 -0.34
N GLU A 139 7.51 8.11 0.01
CA GLU A 139 7.06 8.00 1.40
C GLU A 139 7.68 6.78 2.09
N LEU A 140 7.71 5.63 1.42
CA LEU A 140 8.38 4.44 1.93
C LEU A 140 9.90 4.69 2.11
N ALA A 141 10.52 5.44 1.18
CA ALA A 141 11.92 5.80 1.34
C ALA A 141 12.17 6.64 2.60
N TYR A 142 11.30 7.58 2.93
CA TYR A 142 11.40 8.34 4.19
C TYR A 142 11.21 7.46 5.42
N GLN A 143 10.25 6.53 5.40
CA GLN A 143 10.01 5.61 6.51
C GLN A 143 11.17 4.65 6.75
N ILE A 144 11.75 4.13 5.68
CA ILE A 144 12.96 3.30 5.77
C ILE A 144 14.10 4.12 6.39
N ARG A 145 14.30 5.36 5.96
CA ARG A 145 15.28 6.27 6.55
C ARG A 145 15.03 6.46 8.04
N GLU A 146 13.81 6.79 8.46
CA GLU A 146 13.44 6.95 9.86
C GLU A 146 13.83 5.71 10.70
N THR A 147 13.63 4.50 10.16
CA THR A 147 14.04 3.26 10.82
C THR A 147 15.55 3.13 10.92
N PHE A 148 16.31 3.46 9.86
CA PHE A 148 17.77 3.46 9.90
C PHE A 148 18.31 4.50 10.87
N ASP A 149 17.77 5.73 10.87
CA ASP A 149 18.16 6.81 11.79
C ASP A 149 17.90 6.40 13.23
N ALA A 150 16.78 5.73 13.54
CA ALA A 150 16.44 5.26 14.87
C ALA A 150 17.32 4.10 15.33
N LEU A 151 17.58 3.10 14.50
CA LEU A 151 18.45 1.97 14.83
C LEU A 151 19.93 2.34 14.87
N GLY A 152 20.35 3.34 14.08
CA GLY A 152 21.74 3.80 13.98
C GLY A 152 22.07 5.02 14.85
N VAL A 153 21.18 5.39 15.78
CA VAL A 153 21.30 6.63 16.59
C VAL A 153 22.64 6.72 17.35
N ASN A 154 23.09 5.60 17.91
CA ASN A 154 24.32 5.52 18.71
C ASN A 154 25.59 5.35 17.85
N MET A 155 25.45 5.13 16.53
CA MET A 155 26.56 4.82 15.62
C MET A 155 27.07 6.04 14.81
N GLY A 156 26.47 7.22 14.99
CA GLY A 156 26.77 8.37 14.13
C GLY A 156 26.40 8.13 12.66
N LEU A 157 25.35 7.35 12.41
CA LEU A 157 24.86 7.00 11.08
C LEU A 157 24.52 8.27 10.28
N ARG A 158 24.97 8.31 9.02
CA ARG A 158 24.53 9.31 8.02
C ARG A 158 23.70 8.60 6.98
N CYS A 159 22.39 8.83 7.01
CA CYS A 159 21.42 8.29 6.04
C CYS A 159 20.81 9.41 5.21
N SER A 160 20.77 9.27 3.89
CA SER A 160 20.19 10.25 2.96
C SER A 160 19.06 9.65 2.14
N THR A 161 18.01 10.46 1.90
CA THR A 161 16.84 10.06 1.10
C THR A 161 16.86 10.75 -0.26
N ILE A 162 16.90 9.97 -1.34
CA ILE A 162 17.04 10.41 -2.72
C ILE A 162 15.78 10.07 -3.51
N VAL A 163 14.87 11.06 -3.62
CA VAL A 163 13.52 10.83 -4.16
C VAL A 163 13.09 11.92 -5.13
N GLY A 164 12.28 11.58 -6.12
CA GLY A 164 11.75 12.53 -7.09
C GLY A 164 10.85 13.61 -6.45
N GLY A 165 10.70 14.78 -7.12
CA GLY A 165 9.82 15.87 -6.67
C GLY A 165 10.37 16.72 -5.54
N MET A 166 11.61 16.50 -5.15
CA MET A 166 12.42 17.36 -4.29
C MET A 166 13.50 18.05 -5.15
N ASP A 167 14.09 19.11 -4.64
CA ASP A 167 15.14 19.83 -5.34
C ASP A 167 16.37 18.94 -5.58
N MET A 168 16.86 18.92 -6.82
CA MET A 168 17.99 18.08 -7.23
C MET A 168 19.31 18.56 -6.62
N MET A 169 19.49 19.88 -6.51
CA MET A 169 20.72 20.48 -5.97
C MET A 169 20.86 20.23 -4.47
N GLU A 170 19.75 20.27 -3.73
CA GLU A 170 19.77 19.94 -2.30
C GLU A 170 20.16 18.48 -2.07
N GLN A 171 19.59 17.55 -2.85
CA GLN A 171 19.95 16.13 -2.77
C GLN A 171 21.41 15.90 -3.21
N ALA A 172 21.89 16.60 -4.23
CA ALA A 172 23.31 16.54 -4.61
C ALA A 172 24.24 16.99 -3.49
N LYS A 173 23.88 18.06 -2.75
CA LYS A 173 24.63 18.49 -1.55
C LYS A 173 24.62 17.44 -0.44
N GLU A 174 23.49 16.77 -0.21
CA GLU A 174 23.41 15.67 0.75
C GLU A 174 24.31 14.49 0.36
N LEU A 175 24.30 14.09 -0.92
CA LEU A 175 25.20 13.06 -1.44
C LEU A 175 26.67 13.43 -1.28
N MET A 176 27.05 14.69 -1.52
CA MET A 176 28.42 15.16 -1.33
C MET A 176 28.93 15.08 0.13
N ARG A 177 28.02 14.99 1.12
CA ARG A 177 28.38 14.69 2.54
C ARG A 177 28.76 13.25 2.77
N LYS A 178 28.75 12.43 1.71
CA LYS A 178 29.15 11.02 1.73
C LYS A 178 28.37 10.21 2.79
N PRO A 179 27.02 10.09 2.66
CA PRO A 179 26.24 9.27 3.58
C PRO A 179 26.68 7.80 3.54
N HIS A 180 26.48 7.09 4.64
CA HIS A 180 26.75 5.64 4.72
C HIS A 180 25.63 4.86 4.02
N VAL A 181 24.39 5.29 4.22
CA VAL A 181 23.18 4.64 3.70
C VAL A 181 22.42 5.62 2.79
N ILE A 182 22.03 5.13 1.63
CA ILE A 182 21.16 5.86 0.68
C ILE A 182 19.86 5.10 0.56
N VAL A 183 18.74 5.77 0.83
CA VAL A 183 17.39 5.25 0.56
C VAL A 183 16.80 6.02 -0.62
N ALA A 184 16.48 5.33 -1.71
CA ALA A 184 16.14 6.02 -2.96
C ALA A 184 14.95 5.43 -3.70
N THR A 185 14.29 6.28 -4.50
CA THR A 185 13.44 5.79 -5.59
C THR A 185 14.30 5.61 -6.85
N PRO A 186 14.12 4.50 -7.63
CA PRO A 186 15.05 4.13 -8.70
C PRO A 186 15.33 5.25 -9.72
N GLY A 187 14.27 5.94 -10.21
CA GLY A 187 14.42 7.00 -11.21
C GLY A 187 15.31 8.15 -10.72
N ARG A 188 15.09 8.65 -9.49
CA ARG A 188 15.89 9.76 -8.94
C ARG A 188 17.32 9.33 -8.60
N LEU A 189 17.52 8.09 -8.17
CA LEU A 189 18.87 7.57 -7.99
C LEU A 189 19.64 7.55 -9.32
N MET A 190 18.99 7.08 -10.39
CA MET A 190 19.59 7.07 -11.72
C MET A 190 19.92 8.48 -12.22
N ASP A 191 19.02 9.47 -12.02
CA ASP A 191 19.28 10.88 -12.34
C ASP A 191 20.57 11.38 -11.66
N HIS A 192 20.81 11.02 -10.39
CA HIS A 192 22.03 11.41 -9.68
C HIS A 192 23.26 10.62 -10.13
N LEU A 193 23.14 9.34 -10.45
CA LEU A 193 24.24 8.53 -10.97
C LEU A 193 24.75 9.05 -12.32
N GLU A 194 23.84 9.56 -13.16
CA GLU A 194 24.19 10.13 -14.47
C GLU A 194 24.69 11.58 -14.37
N ASN A 195 24.14 12.41 -13.48
CA ASN A 195 24.31 13.86 -13.54
C ASN A 195 25.05 14.49 -12.37
N THR A 196 25.24 13.81 -11.23
CA THR A 196 25.90 14.37 -10.05
C THR A 196 27.39 14.03 -10.04
N LYS A 197 28.23 15.01 -10.33
CA LYS A 197 29.69 14.84 -10.32
C LYS A 197 30.19 14.40 -8.94
N GLY A 198 31.06 13.40 -8.90
CA GLY A 198 31.66 12.90 -7.66
C GLY A 198 30.78 11.93 -6.85
N PHE A 199 29.57 11.62 -7.30
CA PHE A 199 28.74 10.57 -6.75
C PHE A 199 28.89 9.26 -7.53
N SER A 200 29.15 8.16 -6.82
CA SER A 200 29.30 6.83 -7.42
C SER A 200 28.99 5.76 -6.39
N LEU A 201 28.35 4.68 -6.84
CA LEU A 201 28.04 3.51 -6.04
C LEU A 201 29.01 2.32 -6.32
N LYS A 202 30.21 2.58 -6.87
CA LYS A 202 31.20 1.53 -7.17
C LYS A 202 31.74 0.80 -5.94
N ALA A 203 31.61 1.38 -4.76
CA ALA A 203 32.04 0.78 -3.49
C ALA A 203 30.87 0.18 -2.67
N LEU A 204 29.68 0.08 -3.27
CA LEU A 204 28.47 -0.42 -2.61
C LEU A 204 28.68 -1.86 -2.11
N LYS A 205 28.35 -2.10 -0.84
CA LYS A 205 28.41 -3.44 -0.24
C LYS A 205 27.05 -4.10 -0.05
N TYR A 206 25.99 -3.31 0.12
CA TYR A 206 24.63 -3.82 0.32
C TYR A 206 23.65 -3.15 -0.63
N LEU A 207 22.86 -3.96 -1.33
CA LEU A 207 21.70 -3.53 -2.09
C LEU A 207 20.45 -4.13 -1.47
N VAL A 208 19.43 -3.31 -1.21
CA VAL A 208 18.12 -3.78 -0.79
C VAL A 208 17.07 -3.31 -1.79
N MET A 209 16.17 -4.21 -2.16
CA MET A 209 14.97 -3.92 -2.93
C MET A 209 13.76 -4.20 -2.05
N ASP A 210 13.12 -3.16 -1.50
CA ASP A 210 11.91 -3.31 -0.71
C ASP A 210 10.66 -3.12 -1.58
N GLU A 211 9.61 -3.90 -1.29
CA GLU A 211 8.41 -4.03 -2.11
C GLU A 211 8.75 -4.29 -3.60
N ALA A 212 9.59 -5.31 -3.84
CA ALA A 212 10.13 -5.61 -5.16
C ALA A 212 9.04 -5.89 -6.22
N ASP A 213 7.94 -6.53 -5.84
CA ASP A 213 6.76 -6.70 -6.69
C ASP A 213 6.24 -5.35 -7.23
N ARG A 214 6.27 -4.30 -6.41
CA ARG A 214 5.83 -2.96 -6.77
C ARG A 214 6.86 -2.18 -7.57
N LEU A 215 8.15 -2.34 -7.28
CA LEU A 215 9.19 -1.77 -8.12
C LEU A 215 9.01 -2.20 -9.58
N LEU A 216 8.60 -3.45 -9.80
CA LEU A 216 8.36 -4.01 -11.13
C LEU A 216 7.00 -3.62 -11.73
N ASP A 217 5.95 -3.50 -10.89
CA ASP A 217 4.63 -3.04 -11.34
C ASP A 217 4.61 -1.54 -11.72
N MET A 218 5.51 -0.72 -11.15
CA MET A 218 5.69 0.69 -11.49
C MET A 218 6.63 0.91 -12.68
N GLU A 219 6.92 -0.13 -13.45
CA GLU A 219 7.74 -0.08 -14.68
C GLU A 219 9.20 0.39 -14.44
N PHE A 220 9.72 0.21 -13.21
CA PHE A 220 11.13 0.52 -12.92
C PHE A 220 12.11 -0.53 -13.46
N GLY A 221 11.66 -1.64 -14.06
CA GLY A 221 12.53 -2.69 -14.60
C GLY A 221 13.72 -2.16 -15.41
N PRO A 222 13.51 -1.35 -16.48
CA PRO A 222 14.62 -0.83 -17.27
C PRO A 222 15.58 0.09 -16.50
N VAL A 223 15.10 0.77 -15.47
CA VAL A 223 15.94 1.63 -14.60
C VAL A 223 16.75 0.78 -13.63
N LEU A 224 16.16 -0.28 -13.09
CA LEU A 224 16.87 -1.25 -12.24
C LEU A 224 18.00 -1.91 -13.00
N ASP A 225 17.78 -2.34 -14.25
CA ASP A 225 18.81 -2.92 -15.11
C ASP A 225 20.00 -1.97 -15.31
N LYS A 226 19.74 -0.67 -15.53
CA LYS A 226 20.80 0.35 -15.61
C LYS A 226 21.58 0.48 -14.29
N ILE A 227 20.88 0.51 -13.16
CA ILE A 227 21.51 0.59 -11.84
C ILE A 227 22.40 -0.63 -11.60
N PHE A 228 21.93 -1.86 -11.90
CA PHE A 228 22.69 -3.09 -11.72
C PHE A 228 23.97 -3.13 -12.55
N ASN A 229 23.99 -2.49 -13.71
CA ASN A 229 25.19 -2.37 -14.55
C ASN A 229 26.24 -1.42 -13.97
N ILE A 230 25.87 -0.50 -13.07
CA ILE A 230 26.78 0.50 -12.48
C ILE A 230 27.37 0.02 -11.14
N ILE A 231 26.57 -0.70 -10.35
CA ILE A 231 26.97 -1.14 -9.00
C ILE A 231 27.84 -2.41 -9.04
N PRO A 232 28.68 -2.68 -8.01
CA PRO A 232 29.51 -3.87 -7.96
C PRO A 232 28.70 -5.15 -8.03
N LYS A 233 29.27 -6.20 -8.64
CA LYS A 233 28.69 -7.54 -8.58
C LYS A 233 28.97 -8.23 -7.24
N ASP A 234 30.14 -7.95 -6.66
CA ASP A 234 30.52 -8.39 -5.32
C ASP A 234 29.86 -7.51 -4.25
N ARG A 235 28.61 -7.85 -3.94
CA ARG A 235 27.77 -7.20 -2.93
C ARG A 235 26.78 -8.19 -2.35
N HIS A 236 26.27 -7.91 -1.18
CA HIS A 236 25.10 -8.60 -0.62
C HIS A 236 23.81 -7.96 -1.12
N THR A 237 22.84 -8.79 -1.52
CA THR A 237 21.57 -8.31 -2.06
C THR A 237 20.41 -8.88 -1.26
N TYR A 238 19.53 -8.01 -0.77
CA TYR A 238 18.30 -8.39 -0.08
C TYR A 238 17.09 -7.98 -0.92
N LEU A 239 16.19 -8.91 -1.14
CA LEU A 239 14.96 -8.70 -1.88
C LEU A 239 13.78 -8.98 -0.95
N PHE A 240 13.02 -7.94 -0.62
CA PHE A 240 11.81 -8.07 0.18
C PHE A 240 10.56 -7.77 -0.65
N SER A 241 9.55 -8.64 -0.55
CA SER A 241 8.30 -8.53 -1.30
C SER A 241 7.12 -9.06 -0.50
N ALA A 242 5.91 -8.57 -0.80
CA ALA A 242 4.70 -9.18 -0.27
C ALA A 242 4.26 -10.40 -1.10
N THR A 243 4.68 -10.49 -2.37
CA THR A 243 4.27 -11.55 -3.29
C THR A 243 5.43 -12.03 -4.15
N LEU A 244 5.49 -13.34 -4.39
CA LEU A 244 6.43 -13.95 -5.33
C LEU A 244 5.74 -14.07 -6.70
N THR A 245 6.03 -13.12 -7.59
CA THR A 245 5.51 -13.14 -8.96
C THR A 245 6.60 -13.59 -9.93
N SER A 246 6.23 -14.07 -11.13
CA SER A 246 7.21 -14.43 -12.16
C SER A 246 8.17 -13.30 -12.55
N LYS A 247 7.75 -12.04 -12.39
CA LYS A 247 8.61 -10.87 -12.56
C LYS A 247 9.64 -10.76 -11.41
N VAL A 248 9.20 -10.98 -10.16
CA VAL A 248 10.07 -10.98 -8.97
C VAL A 248 11.09 -12.11 -9.06
N GLU A 249 10.68 -13.29 -9.52
CA GLU A 249 11.60 -14.42 -9.75
C GLU A 249 12.66 -14.12 -10.81
N LYS A 250 12.31 -13.41 -11.89
CA LYS A 250 13.30 -12.95 -12.87
C LYS A 250 14.28 -11.95 -12.26
N LEU A 251 13.79 -11.00 -11.45
CA LEU A 251 14.64 -10.03 -10.76
C LEU A 251 15.57 -10.73 -9.76
N GLN A 252 15.08 -11.72 -9.03
CA GLN A 252 15.86 -12.57 -8.14
C GLN A 252 17.05 -13.19 -8.89
N ARG A 253 16.80 -13.90 -10.00
CA ARG A 253 17.86 -14.56 -10.81
C ARG A 253 18.88 -13.57 -11.38
N ALA A 254 18.47 -12.31 -11.62
CA ALA A 254 19.34 -11.29 -12.19
C ALA A 254 20.23 -10.59 -11.14
N SER A 255 19.85 -10.60 -9.86
CA SER A 255 20.46 -9.72 -8.86
C SER A 255 21.00 -10.41 -7.61
N LEU A 256 20.63 -11.66 -7.31
CA LEU A 256 21.03 -12.38 -6.10
C LEU A 256 21.90 -13.59 -6.44
N VAL A 257 22.79 -13.94 -5.50
CA VAL A 257 23.70 -15.09 -5.60
C VAL A 257 23.39 -16.04 -4.43
N ASP A 258 23.00 -17.26 -4.73
CA ASP A 258 22.66 -18.31 -3.75
C ASP A 258 21.83 -17.80 -2.54
N PRO A 259 20.65 -17.19 -2.78
CA PRO A 259 19.91 -16.53 -1.73
C PRO A 259 19.16 -17.50 -0.83
N VAL A 260 19.08 -17.18 0.46
CA VAL A 260 18.19 -17.86 1.40
C VAL A 260 16.78 -17.29 1.25
N LYS A 261 15.82 -18.17 1.00
CA LYS A 261 14.41 -17.79 0.88
C LYS A 261 13.69 -17.96 2.20
N VAL A 262 13.24 -16.85 2.76
CA VAL A 262 12.45 -16.80 3.98
C VAL A 262 11.03 -16.38 3.63
N ALA A 263 10.05 -17.24 3.84
CA ALA A 263 8.64 -16.95 3.59
C ALA A 263 7.86 -17.06 4.89
N VAL A 264 7.36 -15.92 5.35
CA VAL A 264 6.52 -15.84 6.54
C VAL A 264 5.09 -15.62 6.09
N ASN A 265 4.24 -16.56 6.41
CA ASN A 265 2.83 -16.71 6.09
C ASN A 265 2.49 -17.26 4.71
N ASP A 266 1.61 -18.25 4.77
CA ASP A 266 1.00 -18.91 3.63
C ASP A 266 0.21 -17.94 2.74
N LYS A 267 0.33 -18.22 1.46
CA LYS A 267 -0.52 -17.87 0.32
C LYS A 267 -1.70 -16.95 0.66
N TYR A 268 -1.56 -15.65 0.36
CA TYR A 268 -2.69 -14.71 0.24
C TYR A 268 -3.73 -14.71 1.38
N ALA A 269 -3.46 -15.39 2.50
CA ALA A 269 -4.36 -15.46 3.64
C ALA A 269 -4.49 -14.09 4.30
N THR A 270 -5.70 -13.64 4.46
CA THR A 270 -6.02 -12.53 5.36
C THR A 270 -5.91 -13.03 6.80
N VAL A 271 -5.44 -12.19 7.71
CA VAL A 271 -5.24 -12.55 9.12
C VAL A 271 -6.57 -12.98 9.72
N ASP A 272 -6.62 -14.04 10.54
CA ASP A 272 -7.84 -14.55 11.18
C ASP A 272 -8.62 -13.50 12.00
N THR A 273 -7.91 -12.46 12.46
CA THR A 273 -8.51 -11.34 13.21
C THR A 273 -9.17 -10.28 12.32
N LEU A 274 -9.17 -10.46 10.98
CA LEU A 274 -9.75 -9.52 10.02
C LEU A 274 -11.17 -9.94 9.61
N ILE A 275 -12.14 -9.14 10.04
CA ILE A 275 -13.55 -9.30 9.60
C ILE A 275 -13.72 -8.61 8.25
N GLN A 276 -14.08 -9.36 7.22
CA GLN A 276 -14.28 -8.85 5.86
C GLN A 276 -15.74 -9.02 5.44
N THR A 277 -16.38 -7.92 5.03
CA THR A 277 -17.80 -7.93 4.62
C THR A 277 -17.98 -7.12 3.33
N LEU A 278 -19.12 -7.36 2.67
CA LEU A 278 -19.55 -6.53 1.55
C LEU A 278 -20.98 -6.02 1.76
N ILE A 279 -21.23 -4.81 1.26
CA ILE A 279 -22.57 -4.22 1.20
C ILE A 279 -22.92 -4.01 -0.27
N VAL A 280 -24.06 -4.56 -0.69
CA VAL A 280 -24.58 -4.33 -2.04
C VAL A 280 -25.32 -3.01 -2.07
N VAL A 281 -24.84 -2.09 -2.92
CA VAL A 281 -25.28 -0.70 -2.95
C VAL A 281 -25.82 -0.34 -4.34
N PRO A 282 -27.01 0.25 -4.45
CA PRO A 282 -27.43 0.89 -5.69
C PRO A 282 -26.46 2.04 -6.06
N ASP A 283 -26.07 2.16 -7.32
CA ASP A 283 -25.02 3.10 -7.76
C ASP A 283 -25.27 4.54 -7.27
N GLY A 284 -26.50 5.05 -7.41
CA GLY A 284 -26.88 6.39 -6.96
C GLY A 284 -26.83 6.62 -5.43
N TYR A 285 -26.72 5.57 -4.62
CA TYR A 285 -26.71 5.63 -3.16
C TYR A 285 -25.33 5.42 -2.53
N LYS A 286 -24.30 5.20 -3.33
CA LYS A 286 -22.96 4.84 -2.84
C LYS A 286 -22.40 5.85 -1.82
N ASN A 287 -22.57 7.15 -2.05
CA ASN A 287 -22.19 8.19 -1.10
C ASN A 287 -22.97 8.10 0.21
N THR A 288 -24.27 7.80 0.14
CA THR A 288 -25.13 7.68 1.33
C THR A 288 -24.70 6.51 2.21
N TYR A 289 -24.40 5.36 1.61
CA TYR A 289 -23.87 4.20 2.33
C TYR A 289 -22.50 4.46 2.96
N LEU A 290 -21.63 5.22 2.26
CA LEU A 290 -20.37 5.64 2.86
C LEU A 290 -20.59 6.49 4.11
N ILE A 291 -21.47 7.50 4.03
CA ILE A 291 -21.74 8.39 5.17
C ILE A 291 -22.43 7.63 6.31
N TYR A 292 -23.31 6.67 6.01
CA TYR A 292 -23.88 5.78 7.00
C TYR A 292 -22.76 5.02 7.77
N LEU A 293 -21.81 4.40 7.06
CA LEU A 293 -20.67 3.72 7.68
C LEU A 293 -19.80 4.67 8.50
N LEU A 294 -19.55 5.88 8.02
CA LEU A 294 -18.76 6.87 8.77
C LEU A 294 -19.46 7.32 10.05
N ASN A 295 -20.81 7.37 10.09
CA ASN A 295 -21.57 7.61 11.30
C ASN A 295 -21.48 6.45 12.30
N GLU A 296 -21.56 5.21 11.85
CA GLU A 296 -21.40 4.01 12.68
C GLU A 296 -20.01 3.94 13.35
N TYR A 297 -19.00 4.50 12.70
CA TYR A 297 -17.61 4.46 13.15
C TYR A 297 -17.08 5.85 13.58
N VAL A 298 -17.94 6.71 14.11
CA VAL A 298 -17.53 8.01 14.67
C VAL A 298 -16.50 7.80 15.79
N GLY A 299 -15.41 8.59 15.75
CA GLY A 299 -14.31 8.48 16.72
C GLY A 299 -13.28 7.39 16.43
N LYS A 300 -13.50 6.56 15.41
CA LYS A 300 -12.57 5.54 14.96
C LYS A 300 -11.68 6.01 13.81
N SER A 301 -10.52 5.38 13.66
CA SER A 301 -9.61 5.61 12.55
C SER A 301 -10.09 4.83 11.31
N VAL A 302 -10.31 5.54 10.20
CA VAL A 302 -10.87 4.95 8.97
C VAL A 302 -10.03 5.29 7.76
N ILE A 303 -9.78 4.28 6.90
CA ILE A 303 -9.25 4.51 5.55
C ILE A 303 -10.33 4.20 4.52
N VAL A 304 -10.59 5.15 3.63
CA VAL A 304 -11.51 5.00 2.50
C VAL A 304 -10.71 4.93 1.20
N PHE A 305 -10.80 3.82 0.48
CA PHE A 305 -10.12 3.66 -0.79
C PHE A 305 -10.99 4.04 -1.98
N ALA A 306 -10.50 5.01 -2.77
CA ALA A 306 -11.12 5.48 -4.00
C ALA A 306 -10.22 5.18 -5.21
N ARG A 307 -10.82 4.89 -6.38
CA ARG A 307 -10.10 4.48 -7.59
C ARG A 307 -9.24 5.59 -8.20
N THR A 308 -9.72 6.83 -8.18
CA THR A 308 -9.05 7.96 -8.85
C THR A 308 -8.77 9.12 -7.89
N CYS A 309 -7.79 9.97 -8.26
CA CYS A 309 -7.48 11.19 -7.51
C CYS A 309 -8.70 12.12 -7.37
N ALA A 310 -9.50 12.24 -8.43
CA ALA A 310 -10.70 13.06 -8.43
C ALA A 310 -11.77 12.51 -7.49
N HIS A 311 -11.96 11.17 -7.46
CA HIS A 311 -12.87 10.52 -6.51
C HIS A 311 -12.39 10.71 -5.07
N ALA A 312 -11.10 10.46 -4.78
CA ALA A 312 -10.55 10.65 -3.44
C ALA A 312 -10.74 12.09 -2.95
N GLN A 313 -10.49 13.08 -3.79
CA GLN A 313 -10.70 14.49 -3.48
C GLN A 313 -12.19 14.82 -3.23
N LYS A 314 -13.09 14.31 -4.09
CA LYS A 314 -14.54 14.50 -3.99
C LYS A 314 -15.10 13.89 -2.69
N VAL A 315 -14.73 12.64 -2.39
CA VAL A 315 -15.18 11.91 -1.20
C VAL A 315 -14.68 12.58 0.08
N ALA A 316 -13.42 13.02 0.12
CA ALA A 316 -12.88 13.75 1.26
C ALA A 316 -13.60 15.11 1.48
N LEU A 317 -13.95 15.82 0.41
CA LEU A 317 -14.73 17.06 0.51
C LEU A 317 -16.16 16.81 0.96
N LEU A 318 -16.82 15.78 0.43
CA LEU A 318 -18.15 15.37 0.86
C LEU A 318 -18.18 15.09 2.36
N ALA A 319 -17.24 14.26 2.85
CA ALA A 319 -17.15 13.95 4.27
C ALA A 319 -16.95 15.22 5.13
N ARG A 320 -16.07 16.14 4.68
CA ARG A 320 -15.85 17.44 5.39
C ARG A 320 -17.09 18.33 5.42
N ILE A 321 -17.85 18.42 4.33
CA ILE A 321 -19.07 19.21 4.25
C ILE A 321 -20.09 18.70 5.27
N LEU A 322 -20.11 17.40 5.51
CA LEU A 322 -20.96 16.72 6.50
C LEU A 322 -20.37 16.68 7.92
N GLY A 323 -19.25 17.39 8.17
CA GLY A 323 -18.68 17.55 9.51
C GLY A 323 -17.59 16.51 9.89
N PHE A 324 -17.29 15.55 9.05
CA PHE A 324 -16.26 14.54 9.36
C PHE A 324 -14.84 15.08 9.23
N SER A 325 -13.93 14.61 10.09
CA SER A 325 -12.51 14.97 10.09
C SER A 325 -11.73 14.19 9.02
N ALA A 326 -12.03 14.44 7.72
CA ALA A 326 -11.45 13.72 6.59
C ALA A 326 -10.33 14.48 5.90
N ILE A 327 -9.32 13.74 5.37
CA ILE A 327 -8.21 14.29 4.59
C ILE A 327 -7.94 13.41 3.35
N PRO A 328 -7.73 14.00 2.15
CA PRO A 328 -7.39 13.23 0.95
C PRO A 328 -5.89 12.91 0.89
N LEU A 329 -5.57 11.75 0.29
CA LEU A 329 -4.20 11.32 -0.02
C LEU A 329 -4.15 10.71 -1.42
N HIS A 330 -3.63 11.48 -2.40
CA HIS A 330 -3.58 11.04 -3.80
C HIS A 330 -2.42 11.67 -4.58
N GLY A 331 -2.11 11.11 -5.75
CA GLY A 331 -0.95 11.48 -6.56
C GLY A 331 -0.93 12.92 -7.10
N GLN A 332 -2.07 13.63 -7.12
CA GLN A 332 -2.11 15.04 -7.57
C GLN A 332 -1.75 16.05 -6.47
N LEU A 333 -1.58 15.62 -5.22
CA LEU A 333 -1.06 16.46 -4.14
C LEU A 333 0.46 16.65 -4.29
N THR A 334 0.97 17.80 -3.85
CA THR A 334 2.42 17.99 -3.72
C THR A 334 2.99 17.07 -2.65
N GLN A 335 4.31 16.82 -2.69
CA GLN A 335 4.95 15.95 -1.70
C GLN A 335 4.76 16.47 -0.26
N ALA A 336 4.92 17.78 -0.06
CA ALA A 336 4.66 18.39 1.25
C ALA A 336 3.20 18.21 1.72
N GLN A 337 2.24 18.32 0.81
CA GLN A 337 0.82 18.08 1.13
C GLN A 337 0.54 16.61 1.49
N ARG A 338 1.21 15.66 0.80
CA ARG A 338 1.07 14.22 1.08
C ARG A 338 1.62 13.87 2.46
N LEU A 339 2.86 14.32 2.77
CA LEU A 339 3.47 14.14 4.08
C LEU A 339 2.64 14.82 5.19
N GLY A 340 2.19 16.05 4.95
CA GLY A 340 1.33 16.75 5.90
C GLY A 340 -0.03 16.06 6.12
N ALA A 341 -0.62 15.44 5.09
CA ALA A 341 -1.84 14.66 5.23
C ALA A 341 -1.61 13.39 6.07
N LEU A 342 -0.51 12.69 5.80
CA LEU A 342 -0.13 11.49 6.54
C LEU A 342 0.15 11.79 8.01
N ASN A 343 0.93 12.84 8.29
CA ASN A 343 1.23 13.25 9.66
C ASN A 343 -0.02 13.62 10.45
N LYS A 344 -0.96 14.37 9.86
CA LYS A 344 -2.25 14.71 10.49
C LYS A 344 -3.13 13.49 10.74
N PHE A 345 -3.01 12.45 9.92
CA PHE A 345 -3.70 11.19 10.16
C PHE A 345 -3.00 10.36 11.25
N LYS A 346 -1.67 10.30 11.24
CA LYS A 346 -0.87 9.61 12.28
C LYS A 346 -1.04 10.23 13.67
N SER A 347 -1.11 11.57 13.76
CA SER A 347 -1.35 12.28 15.03
C SER A 347 -2.78 12.19 15.58
N GLY A 348 -3.72 11.66 14.77
CA GLY A 348 -5.14 11.62 15.14
C GLY A 348 -5.92 12.92 14.88
N ASP A 349 -5.27 14.01 14.40
CA ASP A 349 -5.94 15.26 14.02
C ASP A 349 -7.00 15.04 12.93
N LYS A 350 -6.78 14.04 12.10
CA LYS A 350 -7.71 13.57 11.07
C LYS A 350 -7.97 12.09 11.26
N GLN A 351 -9.24 11.74 11.44
CA GLN A 351 -9.66 10.36 11.70
C GLN A 351 -9.96 9.58 10.42
N ILE A 352 -10.23 10.26 9.31
CA ILE A 352 -10.61 9.63 8.04
C ILE A 352 -9.60 10.01 6.96
N LEU A 353 -8.89 9.00 6.44
CA LEU A 353 -7.98 9.13 5.31
C LEU A 353 -8.67 8.62 4.04
N VAL A 354 -8.88 9.49 3.06
CA VAL A 354 -9.44 9.09 1.75
C VAL A 354 -8.31 8.98 0.75
N ALA A 355 -7.96 7.76 0.35
CA ALA A 355 -6.74 7.50 -0.40
C ALA A 355 -6.96 6.77 -1.71
N THR A 356 -6.04 6.94 -2.67
CA THR A 356 -5.90 6.07 -3.83
C THR A 356 -4.87 4.98 -3.56
N ASP A 357 -4.96 3.83 -4.22
CA ASP A 357 -4.01 2.72 -4.06
C ASP A 357 -2.57 3.17 -4.21
N VAL A 358 -2.26 3.89 -5.28
CA VAL A 358 -0.89 4.36 -5.56
C VAL A 358 -0.35 5.25 -4.44
N ALA A 359 -1.21 6.06 -3.83
CA ALA A 359 -0.79 6.97 -2.77
C ALA A 359 -0.72 6.32 -1.39
N ALA A 360 -1.52 5.30 -1.13
CA ALA A 360 -1.59 4.62 0.17
C ALA A 360 -0.63 3.42 0.29
N ARG A 361 -0.18 2.90 -0.84
CA ARG A 361 0.76 1.78 -0.86
C ARG A 361 2.15 2.22 -0.41
N GLY A 362 2.88 1.34 0.26
CA GLY A 362 4.22 1.62 0.78
C GLY A 362 4.26 2.64 1.93
N LEU A 363 3.09 3.10 2.40
CA LEU A 363 3.03 3.96 3.56
C LEU A 363 2.91 3.11 4.82
N ASP A 364 3.70 3.46 5.82
CA ASP A 364 3.43 3.06 7.18
C ASP A 364 2.25 3.89 7.69
N ILE A 365 1.06 3.42 7.38
CA ILE A 365 -0.17 3.94 7.96
C ILE A 365 -0.43 3.11 9.22
N PRO A 366 -0.65 3.74 10.38
CA PRO A 366 -1.01 3.01 11.59
C PRO A 366 -2.15 2.03 11.34
N SER A 367 -2.21 0.95 12.10
CA SER A 367 -3.36 0.06 12.03
C SER A 367 -4.63 0.84 12.30
N VAL A 368 -5.59 0.76 11.38
CA VAL A 368 -6.86 1.46 11.48
C VAL A 368 -7.97 0.52 11.93
N ASP A 369 -9.01 1.08 12.53
CA ASP A 369 -10.16 0.30 13.00
C ASP A 369 -11.02 -0.21 11.82
N LEU A 370 -11.12 0.60 10.74
CA LEU A 370 -11.96 0.27 9.60
C LEU A 370 -11.29 0.61 8.26
N VAL A 371 -11.35 -0.32 7.32
CA VAL A 371 -11.04 -0.10 5.91
C VAL A 371 -12.34 -0.13 5.09
N ILE A 372 -12.62 0.93 4.34
CA ILE A 372 -13.76 0.98 3.42
C ILE A 372 -13.24 0.95 1.98
N ASN A 373 -13.53 -0.11 1.25
CA ASN A 373 -13.35 -0.13 -0.20
C ASN A 373 -14.53 0.58 -0.85
N TYR A 374 -14.47 1.92 -0.92
CA TYR A 374 -15.49 2.73 -1.59
C TYR A 374 -15.55 2.36 -3.08
N ASP A 375 -14.43 2.25 -3.76
CA ASP A 375 -14.31 1.65 -5.09
C ASP A 375 -13.56 0.32 -4.98
N ILE A 376 -14.13 -0.73 -5.58
CA ILE A 376 -13.51 -2.05 -5.61
C ILE A 376 -12.23 -2.00 -6.46
N PRO A 377 -11.10 -2.55 -6.00
CA PRO A 377 -9.87 -2.57 -6.78
C PRO A 377 -9.99 -3.48 -8.00
N THR A 378 -9.35 -3.08 -9.09
CA THR A 378 -9.30 -3.88 -10.33
C THR A 378 -8.36 -5.08 -10.23
N ASP A 379 -7.37 -4.99 -9.34
CA ASP A 379 -6.42 -6.05 -9.03
C ASP A 379 -6.71 -6.66 -7.65
N SER A 380 -6.85 -7.98 -7.60
CA SER A 380 -7.13 -8.70 -6.34
C SER A 380 -6.01 -8.56 -5.31
N LYS A 381 -4.75 -8.40 -5.75
CA LYS A 381 -3.62 -8.14 -4.85
C LYS A 381 -3.76 -6.77 -4.16
N ALA A 382 -4.27 -5.77 -4.89
CA ALA A 382 -4.54 -4.46 -4.29
C ALA A 382 -5.58 -4.55 -3.16
N TYR A 383 -6.55 -5.47 -3.26
CA TYR A 383 -7.50 -5.73 -2.18
C TYR A 383 -6.78 -6.17 -0.89
N ILE A 384 -5.89 -7.15 -0.99
CA ILE A 384 -5.12 -7.68 0.16
C ILE A 384 -4.28 -6.56 0.80
N HIS A 385 -3.61 -5.73 0.00
CA HIS A 385 -2.84 -4.59 0.50
C HIS A 385 -3.71 -3.51 1.17
N ARG A 386 -4.96 -3.33 0.73
CA ARG A 386 -5.90 -2.39 1.34
C ARG A 386 -6.39 -2.91 2.69
N VAL A 387 -6.90 -4.13 2.73
CA VAL A 387 -7.44 -4.72 3.95
C VAL A 387 -6.35 -4.96 4.99
N GLY A 388 -5.13 -5.24 4.56
CA GLY A 388 -3.95 -5.30 5.44
C GLY A 388 -3.55 -3.94 6.04
N ARG A 389 -4.34 -2.84 5.93
CA ARG A 389 -4.19 -1.62 6.71
C ARG A 389 -4.90 -1.69 8.06
N THR A 390 -5.70 -2.71 8.28
CA THR A 390 -6.31 -3.03 9.58
C THR A 390 -5.87 -4.43 10.04
N ALA A 391 -6.28 -4.86 11.21
CA ALA A 391 -5.96 -6.15 11.81
C ALA A 391 -4.44 -6.44 11.88
N ARG A 392 -3.63 -5.47 12.33
CA ARG A 392 -2.16 -5.61 12.48
C ARG A 392 -1.77 -5.83 13.93
N ALA A 393 -0.64 -6.49 14.14
CA ALA A 393 -0.04 -6.72 15.45
C ALA A 393 -1.02 -7.35 16.46
N GLY A 394 -1.77 -8.37 16.02
CA GLY A 394 -2.72 -9.10 16.88
C GLY A 394 -4.02 -8.36 17.22
N ARG A 395 -4.24 -7.14 16.68
CA ARG A 395 -5.50 -6.40 16.85
C ARG A 395 -6.56 -6.91 15.88
N SER A 396 -7.82 -6.92 16.31
CA SER A 396 -8.94 -7.15 15.40
C SER A 396 -9.18 -5.94 14.50
N GLY A 397 -9.66 -6.18 13.28
CA GLY A 397 -9.97 -5.11 12.35
C GLY A 397 -11.14 -5.47 11.43
N LYS A 398 -11.75 -4.47 10.82
CA LYS A 398 -12.87 -4.67 9.89
C LYS A 398 -12.58 -4.04 8.53
N SER A 399 -12.99 -4.74 7.47
CA SER A 399 -13.00 -4.23 6.10
C SER A 399 -14.40 -4.36 5.51
N VAL A 400 -14.91 -3.25 4.95
CA VAL A 400 -16.23 -3.21 4.30
C VAL A 400 -16.06 -2.79 2.84
N SER A 401 -16.63 -3.56 1.92
CA SER A 401 -16.59 -3.28 0.48
C SER A 401 -17.97 -2.81 -0.02
N LEU A 402 -18.05 -1.61 -0.60
CA LEU A 402 -19.27 -1.07 -1.21
C LEU A 402 -19.36 -1.54 -2.67
N VAL A 403 -20.21 -2.53 -2.91
CA VAL A 403 -20.30 -3.26 -4.19
C VAL A 403 -21.52 -2.80 -4.97
N THR A 404 -21.32 -2.27 -6.17
CA THR A 404 -22.39 -1.97 -7.11
C THR A 404 -22.59 -3.15 -8.08
N GLN A 405 -23.65 -3.09 -8.87
CA GLN A 405 -23.90 -4.08 -9.94
C GLN A 405 -22.75 -4.21 -10.96
N TYR A 406 -21.93 -3.17 -11.10
CA TYR A 406 -20.79 -3.12 -12.03
C TYR A 406 -19.51 -3.74 -11.44
N ASP A 407 -19.47 -3.96 -10.14
CA ASP A 407 -18.27 -4.43 -9.44
C ASP A 407 -18.27 -5.96 -9.21
N LEU A 408 -19.32 -6.68 -9.64
CA LEU A 408 -19.52 -8.11 -9.35
C LEU A 408 -18.37 -9.00 -9.82
N GLU A 409 -17.89 -8.77 -11.05
CA GLU A 409 -16.78 -9.55 -11.60
C GLU A 409 -15.49 -9.36 -10.79
N LEU A 410 -15.25 -8.13 -10.31
CA LEU A 410 -14.09 -7.83 -9.48
C LEU A 410 -14.16 -8.54 -8.12
N ILE A 411 -15.35 -8.58 -7.52
CA ILE A 411 -15.57 -9.30 -6.25
C ILE A 411 -15.35 -10.80 -6.43
N LEU A 412 -15.85 -11.40 -7.50
CA LEU A 412 -15.62 -12.83 -7.77
C LEU A 412 -14.13 -13.17 -7.93
N ARG A 413 -13.38 -12.30 -8.59
CA ARG A 413 -11.91 -12.44 -8.71
C ARG A 413 -11.21 -12.32 -7.36
N ILE A 414 -11.65 -11.39 -6.51
CA ILE A 414 -11.11 -11.20 -5.15
C ILE A 414 -11.43 -12.43 -4.31
N GLU A 415 -12.68 -12.89 -4.23
CA GLU A 415 -13.11 -14.07 -3.49
C GLU A 415 -12.32 -15.33 -3.88
N LYS A 416 -11.99 -15.46 -5.18
CA LYS A 416 -11.17 -16.57 -5.67
C LYS A 416 -9.72 -16.52 -5.17
N VAL A 417 -9.16 -15.30 -5.04
CA VAL A 417 -7.75 -15.12 -4.62
C VAL A 417 -7.60 -15.25 -3.11
N ILE A 418 -8.58 -14.74 -2.33
CA ILE A 418 -8.56 -14.88 -0.86
C ILE A 418 -9.14 -16.22 -0.40
N GLU A 419 -9.59 -17.09 -1.32
CA GLU A 419 -10.20 -18.40 -1.09
C GLU A 419 -11.39 -18.38 -0.09
N MET A 420 -12.06 -17.22 0.02
CA MET A 420 -13.17 -16.98 0.93
C MET A 420 -14.29 -16.20 0.25
N LYS A 421 -15.53 -16.58 0.53
CA LYS A 421 -16.71 -15.76 0.16
C LYS A 421 -16.91 -14.66 1.19
N LEU A 422 -17.06 -13.42 0.69
CA LEU A 422 -17.30 -12.27 1.55
C LEU A 422 -18.74 -12.25 2.06
N PRO A 423 -18.97 -12.31 3.38
CA PRO A 423 -20.31 -12.22 3.97
C PRO A 423 -20.98 -10.92 3.58
N LYS A 424 -22.28 -10.99 3.26
CA LYS A 424 -23.09 -9.83 2.93
C LYS A 424 -23.65 -9.20 4.20
N GLU A 425 -23.33 -7.92 4.40
CA GLU A 425 -23.92 -7.09 5.44
C GLU A 425 -25.11 -6.31 4.88
N VAL A 426 -26.20 -6.24 5.63
CA VAL A 426 -27.44 -5.54 5.22
C VAL A 426 -27.71 -4.40 6.22
N PRO A 427 -27.33 -3.16 5.87
CA PRO A 427 -27.56 -2.00 6.71
C PRO A 427 -29.06 -1.65 6.85
N ASN A 428 -29.39 -0.86 7.88
CA ASN A 428 -30.75 -0.39 8.10
C ASN A 428 -31.20 0.58 6.98
N LYS A 429 -32.16 0.14 6.21
CA LYS A 429 -32.64 0.85 5.03
C LYS A 429 -33.28 2.23 5.37
N ASN A 430 -33.95 2.33 6.52
CA ASN A 430 -34.63 3.56 6.95
C ASN A 430 -33.61 4.67 7.29
N GLU A 431 -32.51 4.30 7.95
CA GLU A 431 -31.44 5.23 8.30
C GLU A 431 -30.72 5.74 7.04
N ILE A 432 -30.48 4.86 6.06
CA ILE A 432 -29.89 5.26 4.78
C ILE A 432 -30.79 6.24 4.03
N LEU A 433 -32.11 5.97 3.97
CA LEU A 433 -33.05 6.86 3.29
C LEU A 433 -33.15 8.22 3.98
N ALA A 434 -33.09 8.26 5.32
CA ALA A 434 -33.08 9.51 6.08
C ALA A 434 -31.86 10.40 5.77
N LEU A 435 -30.69 9.79 5.52
CA LEU A 435 -29.46 10.51 5.19
C LEU A 435 -29.40 10.99 3.74
N HIS A 436 -30.13 10.35 2.81
CA HIS A 436 -29.93 10.50 1.38
C HIS A 436 -30.03 11.96 0.90
N ASN A 437 -31.05 12.69 1.28
CA ASN A 437 -31.28 14.07 0.81
C ASN A 437 -30.19 15.05 1.27
N SER A 438 -29.64 14.87 2.47
CA SER A 438 -28.54 15.69 3.00
C SER A 438 -27.21 15.36 2.30
N VAL A 439 -26.95 14.07 2.07
CA VAL A 439 -25.77 13.58 1.37
C VAL A 439 -25.75 14.00 -0.10
N ASP A 440 -26.91 13.98 -0.76
CA ASP A 440 -27.01 14.39 -2.17
C ASP A 440 -26.73 15.87 -2.34
N ARG A 441 -27.30 16.74 -1.47
CA ARG A 441 -26.98 18.18 -1.42
C ARG A 441 -25.48 18.43 -1.17
N ALA A 442 -24.90 17.74 -0.19
CA ALA A 442 -23.46 17.85 0.11
C ALA A 442 -22.59 17.34 -1.05
N THR A 443 -23.04 16.29 -1.76
CA THR A 443 -22.36 15.77 -2.96
C THR A 443 -22.33 16.81 -4.08
N ALA A 444 -23.43 17.50 -4.34
CA ALA A 444 -23.49 18.57 -5.33
C ALA A 444 -22.51 19.72 -4.99
N GLN A 445 -22.47 20.13 -3.71
CA GLN A 445 -21.52 21.14 -3.23
C GLN A 445 -20.06 20.68 -3.37
N ALA A 446 -19.74 19.41 -3.05
CA ALA A 446 -18.41 18.86 -3.21
C ALA A 446 -17.97 18.87 -4.68
N VAL A 447 -18.84 18.50 -5.61
CA VAL A 447 -18.57 18.54 -7.05
C VAL A 447 -18.27 19.95 -7.53
N SER A 448 -19.05 20.96 -7.09
CA SER A 448 -18.82 22.37 -7.44
C SER A 448 -17.44 22.84 -6.96
N LYS A 449 -17.09 22.58 -5.69
CA LYS A 449 -15.78 22.94 -5.12
C LYS A 449 -14.61 22.26 -5.84
N VAL A 450 -14.76 21.00 -6.25
CA VAL A 450 -13.71 20.31 -7.04
C VAL A 450 -13.50 20.97 -8.41
N LYS A 451 -14.60 21.37 -9.10
CA LYS A 451 -14.51 22.09 -10.37
C LYS A 451 -13.79 23.43 -10.23
N GLU A 452 -14.09 24.20 -9.19
CA GLU A 452 -13.41 25.49 -8.88
C GLU A 452 -11.91 25.28 -8.62
N PHE A 453 -11.54 24.21 -7.90
CA PHE A 453 -10.14 23.89 -7.61
C PHE A 453 -9.36 23.57 -8.90
N HIS A 454 -9.97 22.83 -9.82
CA HIS A 454 -9.36 22.53 -11.12
C HIS A 454 -9.25 23.75 -12.03
N SER A 455 -10.22 24.66 -12.03
CA SER A 455 -10.17 25.89 -12.83
C SER A 455 -9.05 26.82 -12.34
N LYS A 456 -8.95 27.09 -11.04
CA LYS A 456 -7.88 27.89 -10.43
C LYS A 456 -6.47 27.34 -10.72
N ARG A 457 -6.33 26.01 -10.80
CA ARG A 457 -5.04 25.36 -11.09
C ARG A 457 -4.63 25.45 -12.56
N LYS A 458 -5.62 25.51 -13.49
CA LYS A 458 -5.37 25.75 -14.92
C LYS A 458 -4.90 27.18 -15.18
N PHE A 459 -5.42 28.16 -14.44
CA PHE A 459 -4.99 29.57 -14.54
C PHE A 459 -3.55 29.77 -14.04
N LYS A 460 -3.17 29.18 -12.89
CA LYS A 460 -1.81 29.24 -12.36
C LYS A 460 -0.72 28.50 -13.16
N LYS A 461 -1.08 27.72 -14.16
CA LYS A 461 -0.13 27.04 -15.07
C LYS A 461 0.06 27.78 -16.39
N LYS A 462 -0.71 28.86 -16.62
CA LYS A 462 -0.60 29.71 -17.82
C LYS A 462 0.18 31.00 -17.58
N ASP A 463 0.40 31.35 -16.34
CA ASP A 463 1.35 32.38 -15.87
C ASP A 463 2.68 31.69 -15.44
#